data_0d44b4e622ad5cc35a03dabaad2d81bf
#
_entry.id   0d44b4e622ad5cc35a03dabaad2d81bf
#
_cell.length_a   1.000
_cell.length_b   1.000
_cell.length_c   1.000
_cell.angle_alpha   90.00
_cell.angle_beta   90.00
_cell.angle_gamma   90.00
#
_symmetry.space_group_name_H-M   'P 1'
#
loop_
_entity.id
_entity.type
_entity.pdbx_description
1 polymer ?
#
loop_
_entity_poly.entity_id
_entity_poly.type
_entity_poly.pdbx_seq_one_letter_code
_entity_poly.pdbx_strand_id
1 'polypeptide(L)'
;MFKDITPLLLDAAALAATVDQLAEHAAPLDVDVVVAAEARGFVLGGALAARIGAGFIPARKPGKLPADTSSVEYALEYGVDALEVHRDALGGGARVLVHDDLLATGGTAAAVCELVERAGAEVAACSFVMELGFLDGRSRLEGHAVHSLIAYGS
;
A
#
# COMPACT_ATOMS: atom_id res chain seq x y z
N MET A 1 -6.48 -3.00 19.97
CA MET A 1 -5.06 -2.85 20.35
C MET A 1 -4.30 -2.22 19.18
N PHE A 2 -3.58 -1.17 19.44
CA PHE A 2 -2.74 -0.51 18.43
C PHE A 2 -1.43 -1.26 18.26
N LYS A 3 -1.02 -1.51 17.02
CA LYS A 3 0.25 -2.13 16.69
C LYS A 3 1.11 -1.10 15.97
N ASP A 4 2.32 -0.89 16.49
CA ASP A 4 3.24 0.12 16.00
C ASP A 4 4.49 -0.54 15.41
N ILE A 5 4.85 -0.17 14.20
CA ILE A 5 6.06 -0.69 13.53
C ILE A 5 7.33 0.10 13.88
N THR A 6 7.22 1.17 14.66
CA THR A 6 8.38 2.01 14.98
C THR A 6 9.56 1.22 15.53
N PRO A 7 9.39 0.27 16.48
CA PRO A 7 10.53 -0.53 16.96
C PRO A 7 11.20 -1.36 15.85
N LEU A 8 10.43 -1.86 14.90
CA LEU A 8 10.95 -2.60 13.75
C LEU A 8 11.77 -1.68 12.85
N LEU A 9 11.30 -0.46 12.61
CA LEU A 9 11.99 0.51 11.77
C LEU A 9 13.30 0.99 12.40
N LEU A 10 13.36 1.03 13.72
CA LEU A 10 14.53 1.49 14.47
C LEU A 10 15.66 0.48 14.47
N ASP A 11 15.36 -0.79 14.35
CA ASP A 11 16.35 -1.87 14.32
C ASP A 11 16.81 -2.11 12.88
N ALA A 12 18.07 -1.83 12.60
CA ALA A 12 18.61 -1.91 11.24
C ALA A 12 18.47 -3.31 10.61
N ALA A 13 18.70 -4.35 11.39
CA ALA A 13 18.60 -5.73 10.91
C ALA A 13 17.15 -6.12 10.64
N ALA A 14 16.22 -5.72 11.51
CA ALA A 14 14.80 -5.98 11.34
C ALA A 14 14.23 -5.22 10.15
N LEU A 15 14.64 -3.97 9.96
CA LEU A 15 14.22 -3.17 8.82
C LEU A 15 14.68 -3.82 7.50
N ALA A 16 15.95 -4.20 7.41
CA ALA A 16 16.49 -4.86 6.23
C ALA A 16 15.79 -6.19 5.94
N ALA A 17 15.58 -7.02 6.97
CA ALA A 17 14.88 -8.29 6.83
C ALA A 17 13.45 -8.12 6.35
N THR A 18 12.75 -7.10 6.85
CA THR A 18 11.37 -6.79 6.43
C THR A 18 11.33 -6.42 4.95
N VAL A 19 12.20 -5.54 4.50
CA VAL A 19 12.28 -5.14 3.09
C VAL A 19 12.61 -6.35 2.22
N ASP A 20 13.55 -7.20 2.64
CA ASP A 20 13.92 -8.40 1.90
C ASP A 20 12.76 -9.37 1.74
N GLN A 21 11.99 -9.60 2.80
CA GLN A 21 10.82 -10.49 2.75
C GLN A 21 9.71 -9.92 1.87
N LEU A 22 9.44 -8.64 1.95
CA LEU A 22 8.48 -7.98 1.06
C LEU A 22 8.94 -8.08 -0.40
N ALA A 23 10.23 -7.91 -0.66
CA ALA A 23 10.80 -8.00 -1.99
C ALA A 23 10.72 -9.43 -2.57
N GLU A 24 10.93 -10.45 -1.77
CA GLU A 24 10.80 -11.85 -2.19
C GLU A 24 9.38 -12.14 -2.70
N HIS A 25 8.37 -11.63 -2.03
CA HIS A 25 6.99 -11.78 -2.45
C HIS A 25 6.67 -11.00 -3.73
N ALA A 26 7.26 -9.83 -3.89
CA ALA A 26 7.02 -8.98 -5.05
C ALA A 26 7.76 -9.45 -6.31
N ALA A 27 8.90 -10.12 -6.14
CA ALA A 27 9.78 -10.48 -7.25
C ALA A 27 9.07 -11.21 -8.42
N PRO A 28 8.22 -12.23 -8.19
CA PRO A 28 7.56 -12.94 -9.29
C PRO A 28 6.40 -12.17 -9.92
N LEU A 29 6.05 -10.99 -9.42
CA LEU A 29 4.88 -10.25 -9.86
C LEU A 29 5.16 -9.25 -10.98
N ASP A 30 6.42 -9.05 -11.37
CA ASP A 30 6.83 -8.08 -12.39
C ASP A 30 6.26 -6.69 -12.12
N VAL A 31 6.52 -6.16 -10.93
CA VAL A 31 6.01 -4.87 -10.48
C VAL A 31 6.75 -3.73 -11.18
N ASP A 32 5.99 -2.83 -11.80
CA ASP A 32 6.54 -1.61 -12.41
C ASP A 32 6.62 -0.47 -11.41
N VAL A 33 5.65 -0.39 -10.50
CA VAL A 33 5.55 0.71 -9.55
C VAL A 33 4.90 0.25 -8.25
N VAL A 34 5.37 0.80 -7.14
CA VAL A 34 4.75 0.63 -5.81
C VAL A 34 3.96 1.89 -5.50
N VAL A 35 2.70 1.73 -5.11
CA VAL A 35 1.87 2.82 -4.61
C VAL A 35 1.61 2.58 -3.13
N ALA A 36 1.88 3.56 -2.31
CA ALA A 36 1.65 3.47 -0.87
C ALA A 36 0.95 4.72 -0.34
N ALA A 37 0.11 4.53 0.68
CA ALA A 37 -0.63 5.62 1.30
C ALA A 37 0.17 6.30 2.42
N GLU A 38 -0.03 7.63 2.57
CA GLU A 38 0.61 8.38 3.65
C GLU A 38 0.15 7.88 5.03
N ALA A 39 0.96 7.94 6.03
CA ALA A 39 2.36 8.37 5.96
C ALA A 39 3.31 7.20 6.18
N ARG A 40 2.94 6.27 7.04
CA ARG A 40 3.80 5.14 7.42
C ARG A 40 4.07 4.18 6.27
N GLY A 41 3.14 4.03 5.34
CA GLY A 41 3.33 3.22 4.15
C GLY A 41 4.47 3.70 3.25
N PHE A 42 4.84 4.98 3.33
CA PHE A 42 5.91 5.54 2.52
C PHE A 42 7.28 4.99 2.88
N VAL A 43 7.54 4.75 4.16
CA VAL A 43 8.86 4.31 4.61
C VAL A 43 9.27 3.00 3.95
N LEU A 44 8.48 1.96 4.12
CA LEU A 44 8.77 0.65 3.55
C LEU A 44 8.38 0.58 2.07
N GLY A 45 7.37 1.33 1.64
CA GLY A 45 6.97 1.38 0.23
C GLY A 45 8.09 1.90 -0.67
N GLY A 46 8.74 3.00 -0.27
CA GLY A 46 9.88 3.55 -0.99
C GLY A 46 11.07 2.60 -0.98
N ALA A 47 11.39 2.03 0.16
CA ALA A 47 12.49 1.06 0.29
C ALA A 47 12.24 -0.19 -0.56
N LEU A 48 11.02 -0.70 -0.54
CA LEU A 48 10.62 -1.85 -1.33
C LEU A 48 10.74 -1.56 -2.84
N ALA A 49 10.23 -0.42 -3.29
CA ALA A 49 10.31 -0.02 -4.68
C ALA A 49 11.77 0.01 -5.17
N ALA A 50 12.65 0.67 -4.42
CA ALA A 50 14.07 0.73 -4.75
C ALA A 50 14.71 -0.67 -4.79
N ARG A 51 14.34 -1.53 -3.85
CA ARG A 51 14.89 -2.88 -3.71
C ARG A 51 14.52 -3.79 -4.88
N ILE A 52 13.30 -3.65 -5.42
CA ILE A 52 12.83 -4.49 -6.54
C ILE A 52 13.04 -3.84 -7.91
N GLY A 53 13.60 -2.64 -7.97
CA GLY A 53 13.82 -1.94 -9.24
C GLY A 53 12.55 -1.33 -9.82
N ALA A 54 11.58 -0.97 -8.98
CA ALA A 54 10.33 -0.34 -9.39
C ALA A 54 10.33 1.15 -9.05
N GLY A 55 9.42 1.90 -9.67
CA GLY A 55 9.14 3.28 -9.27
C GLY A 55 8.26 3.34 -8.02
N PHE A 56 8.10 4.53 -7.46
CA PHE A 56 7.26 4.77 -6.30
C PHE A 56 6.31 5.93 -6.52
N ILE A 57 5.03 5.74 -6.19
CA ILE A 57 4.00 6.78 -6.26
C ILE A 57 3.36 6.93 -4.88
N PRO A 58 3.41 8.13 -4.30
CA PRO A 58 2.70 8.40 -3.05
C PRO A 58 1.22 8.65 -3.29
N ALA A 59 0.37 7.95 -2.55
CA ALA A 59 -1.05 8.27 -2.42
C ALA A 59 -1.21 9.11 -1.15
N ARG A 60 -1.72 10.33 -1.29
CA ARG A 60 -1.74 11.30 -0.21
C ARG A 60 -3.14 11.83 0.05
N LYS A 61 -3.36 12.39 1.23
CA LYS A 61 -4.60 13.08 1.56
C LYS A 61 -4.76 14.32 0.69
N PRO A 62 -6.00 14.79 0.47
CA PRO A 62 -6.27 15.92 -0.45
C PRO A 62 -5.45 17.16 -0.13
N GLY A 63 -4.98 17.83 -1.19
CA GLY A 63 -4.23 19.08 -1.09
C GLY A 63 -2.74 18.94 -0.78
N LYS A 64 -2.21 17.71 -0.68
CA LYS A 64 -0.81 17.45 -0.38
C LYS A 64 0.08 17.33 -1.62
N LEU A 65 -0.51 17.08 -2.78
CA LEU A 65 0.22 16.92 -4.03
C LEU A 65 0.20 18.21 -4.85
N PRO A 66 1.33 18.57 -5.49
CA PRO A 66 1.48 19.88 -6.14
C PRO A 66 0.90 19.98 -7.55
N ALA A 67 0.40 18.90 -8.14
CA ALA A 67 -0.08 18.87 -9.52
C ALA A 67 -1.51 18.32 -9.59
N ASP A 68 -2.04 18.19 -10.80
CA ASP A 68 -3.36 17.59 -11.02
C ASP A 68 -3.42 16.18 -10.45
N THR A 69 -4.49 15.88 -9.73
CA THR A 69 -4.67 14.62 -9.02
C THR A 69 -5.94 13.90 -9.45
N SER A 70 -5.93 12.58 -9.26
CA SER A 70 -7.14 11.76 -9.23
C SER A 70 -7.41 11.38 -7.78
N SER A 71 -8.67 11.39 -7.39
CA SER A 71 -9.08 11.23 -5.99
C SER A 71 -10.14 10.16 -5.84
N VAL A 72 -10.08 9.42 -4.72
CA VAL A 72 -11.11 8.47 -4.28
C VAL A 72 -11.44 8.76 -2.83
N GLU A 73 -12.73 8.88 -2.53
CA GLU A 73 -13.23 8.96 -1.16
C GLU A 73 -13.52 7.56 -0.62
N TYR A 74 -13.32 7.36 0.68
CA TYR A 74 -13.65 6.12 1.34
C TYR A 74 -14.18 6.37 2.75
N ALA A 75 -15.08 5.46 3.20
CA ALA A 75 -15.73 5.60 4.50
C ALA A 75 -14.79 5.22 5.64
N LEU A 76 -14.79 6.02 6.68
CA LEU A 76 -14.19 5.72 7.97
C LEU A 76 -15.30 5.33 8.94
N GLU A 77 -14.94 4.87 10.14
CA GLU A 77 -15.90 4.62 11.22
C GLU A 77 -16.67 5.89 11.58
N TYR A 78 -16.02 7.05 11.54
CA TYR A 78 -16.57 8.35 11.91
C TYR A 78 -16.41 9.38 10.78
N GLY A 79 -16.91 9.09 9.59
CA GLY A 79 -16.86 10.04 8.51
C GLY A 79 -16.31 9.48 7.21
N VAL A 80 -15.74 10.36 6.40
CA VAL A 80 -15.19 10.05 5.08
C VAL A 80 -13.79 10.65 4.99
N ASP A 81 -12.88 9.89 4.42
CA ASP A 81 -11.55 10.39 4.06
C ASP A 81 -11.36 10.22 2.55
N ALA A 82 -10.29 10.77 2.02
CA ALA A 82 -9.97 10.66 0.61
C ALA A 82 -8.47 10.49 0.41
N LEU A 83 -8.11 9.87 -0.70
CA LEU A 83 -6.72 9.77 -1.14
C LEU A 83 -6.59 10.23 -2.57
N GLU A 84 -5.45 10.82 -2.89
CA GLU A 84 -5.12 11.33 -4.20
C GLU A 84 -3.78 10.77 -4.68
N VAL A 85 -3.67 10.58 -5.99
CA VAL A 85 -2.40 10.34 -6.69
C VAL A 85 -2.29 11.36 -7.81
N HIS A 86 -1.08 11.66 -8.26
CA HIS A 86 -0.89 12.47 -9.47
C HIS A 86 -1.63 11.82 -10.63
N ARG A 87 -2.41 12.62 -11.38
CA ARG A 87 -3.28 12.12 -12.43
C ARG A 87 -2.55 11.32 -13.50
N ASP A 88 -1.36 11.77 -13.89
CA ASP A 88 -0.57 11.19 -14.97
C ASP A 88 0.56 10.27 -14.47
N ALA A 89 0.57 9.95 -13.17
CA ALA A 89 1.64 9.15 -12.59
C ALA A 89 1.59 7.67 -12.99
N LEU A 90 0.38 7.14 -13.23
CA LEU A 90 0.17 5.76 -13.62
C LEU A 90 -0.13 5.67 -15.11
N GLY A 91 0.72 4.98 -15.85
CA GLY A 91 0.47 4.65 -17.25
C GLY A 91 -0.48 3.47 -17.40
N GLY A 92 -1.20 3.42 -18.51
CA GLY A 92 -2.07 2.29 -18.83
C GLY A 92 -1.28 0.98 -18.92
N GLY A 93 -1.77 -0.07 -18.28
CA GLY A 93 -1.13 -1.37 -18.26
C GLY A 93 0.02 -1.53 -17.28
N ALA A 94 0.37 -0.51 -16.49
CA ALA A 94 1.39 -0.64 -15.46
C ALA A 94 0.96 -1.67 -14.40
N ARG A 95 1.91 -2.47 -13.95
CA ARG A 95 1.68 -3.45 -12.88
C ARG A 95 2.06 -2.84 -11.54
N VAL A 96 1.07 -2.71 -10.67
CA VAL A 96 1.18 -1.96 -9.42
C VAL A 96 1.14 -2.89 -8.21
N LEU A 97 2.09 -2.70 -7.30
CA LEU A 97 2.01 -3.26 -5.96
C LEU A 97 1.46 -2.19 -5.03
N VAL A 98 0.31 -2.44 -4.43
CA VAL A 98 -0.26 -1.57 -3.40
C VAL A 98 0.34 -1.97 -2.06
N HIS A 99 0.97 -1.04 -1.37
CA HIS A 99 1.65 -1.32 -0.09
C HIS A 99 1.17 -0.40 1.01
N ASP A 100 1.03 -0.97 2.21
CA ASP A 100 0.91 -0.21 3.45
C ASP A 100 1.58 -0.99 4.59
N ASP A 101 1.81 -0.33 5.71
CA ASP A 101 2.38 -0.99 6.89
C ASP A 101 1.36 -1.95 7.54
N LEU A 102 0.11 -1.55 7.60
CA LEU A 102 -0.94 -2.25 8.34
C LEU A 102 -2.19 -2.44 7.48
N LEU A 103 -2.69 -3.66 7.45
CA LEU A 103 -4.04 -3.97 6.97
C LEU A 103 -4.97 -4.09 8.18
N ALA A 104 -5.80 -3.09 8.41
CA ALA A 104 -6.81 -3.09 9.46
C ALA A 104 -8.19 -3.37 8.86
N THR A 105 -8.99 -2.36 8.60
CA THR A 105 -10.32 -2.53 8.00
C THR A 105 -10.29 -2.67 6.48
N GLY A 106 -9.19 -2.31 5.83
CA GLY A 106 -9.01 -2.42 4.40
C GLY A 106 -9.47 -1.21 3.58
N GLY A 107 -10.06 -0.22 4.23
CA GLY A 107 -10.60 0.96 3.52
C GLY A 107 -9.54 1.74 2.75
N THR A 108 -8.41 2.01 3.37
CA THR A 108 -7.31 2.73 2.74
C THR A 108 -6.74 1.97 1.53
N ALA A 109 -6.44 0.69 1.71
CA ALA A 109 -5.91 -0.14 0.63
C ALA A 109 -6.90 -0.28 -0.52
N ALA A 110 -8.19 -0.45 -0.22
CA ALA A 110 -9.24 -0.52 -1.24
C ALA A 110 -9.32 0.78 -2.05
N ALA A 111 -9.20 1.93 -1.39
CA ALA A 111 -9.17 3.23 -2.06
C ALA A 111 -7.98 3.37 -3.00
N VAL A 112 -6.80 2.91 -2.58
CA VAL A 112 -5.60 2.92 -3.44
C VAL A 112 -5.80 2.00 -4.65
N CYS A 113 -6.34 0.80 -4.45
CA CYS A 113 -6.66 -0.11 -5.55
C CYS A 113 -7.61 0.54 -6.56
N GLU A 114 -8.62 1.25 -6.08
CA GLU A 114 -9.57 1.95 -6.95
C GLU A 114 -8.89 3.06 -7.77
N LEU A 115 -8.00 3.83 -7.15
CA LEU A 115 -7.21 4.85 -7.85
C LEU A 115 -6.36 4.24 -8.97
N VAL A 116 -5.70 3.12 -8.68
CA VAL A 116 -4.86 2.39 -9.65
C VAL A 116 -5.70 1.92 -10.83
N GLU A 117 -6.83 1.30 -10.58
CA GLU A 117 -7.69 0.74 -11.60
C GLU A 117 -8.34 1.83 -12.47
N ARG A 118 -8.75 2.95 -11.87
CA ARG A 118 -9.28 4.10 -12.60
C ARG A 118 -8.25 4.72 -13.56
N ALA A 119 -6.97 4.62 -13.22
CA ALA A 119 -5.90 5.10 -14.08
C ALA A 119 -5.59 4.15 -15.25
N GLY A 120 -6.24 2.98 -15.31
CA GLY A 120 -6.00 1.98 -16.34
C GLY A 120 -4.80 1.06 -16.04
N ALA A 121 -4.28 1.10 -14.82
CA ALA A 121 -3.21 0.21 -14.38
C ALA A 121 -3.80 -1.03 -13.71
N GLU A 122 -2.96 -2.04 -13.47
CA GLU A 122 -3.35 -3.31 -12.88
C GLU A 122 -2.79 -3.43 -11.46
N VAL A 123 -3.62 -3.82 -10.50
CA VAL A 123 -3.15 -4.19 -9.16
C VAL A 123 -2.60 -5.61 -9.22
N ALA A 124 -1.28 -5.75 -9.15
CA ALA A 124 -0.62 -7.06 -9.15
C ALA A 124 -0.83 -7.77 -7.82
N ALA A 125 -0.75 -7.05 -6.70
CA ALA A 125 -1.04 -7.54 -5.35
C ALA A 125 -1.13 -6.37 -4.38
N CYS A 126 -1.65 -6.68 -3.18
CA CYS A 126 -1.58 -5.81 -2.02
C CYS A 126 -0.62 -6.43 -1.00
N SER A 127 0.28 -5.63 -0.45
CA SER A 127 1.35 -6.08 0.43
C SER A 127 1.37 -5.26 1.72
N PHE A 128 1.48 -5.96 2.84
CA PHE A 128 1.45 -5.34 4.17
C PHE A 128 2.53 -5.96 5.07
N VAL A 129 3.01 -5.18 6.02
CA VAL A 129 3.87 -5.72 7.07
C VAL A 129 3.03 -6.51 8.07
N MET A 130 1.94 -5.91 8.54
CA MET A 130 1.04 -6.52 9.53
C MET A 130 -0.39 -6.53 9.06
N GLU A 131 -1.12 -7.53 9.51
CA GLU A 131 -2.55 -7.66 9.28
C GLU A 131 -3.27 -7.94 10.60
N LEU A 132 -4.35 -7.20 10.86
CA LEU A 132 -5.25 -7.46 11.97
C LEU A 132 -6.44 -8.28 11.45
N GLY A 133 -6.27 -9.60 11.43
CA GLY A 133 -7.24 -10.51 10.79
C GLY A 133 -8.64 -10.41 11.37
N PHE A 134 -8.76 -10.08 12.65
CA PHE A 134 -10.05 -9.93 13.32
C PHE A 134 -10.87 -8.73 12.80
N LEU A 135 -10.29 -7.82 12.05
CA LEU A 135 -11.01 -6.71 11.41
C LEU A 135 -11.46 -7.02 9.98
N ASP A 136 -11.08 -8.19 9.48
CA ASP A 136 -11.50 -8.70 8.17
C ASP A 136 -11.25 -7.73 7.01
N GLY A 137 -10.09 -7.07 7.03
CA GLY A 137 -9.71 -6.13 5.97
C GLY A 137 -9.61 -6.76 4.60
N ARG A 138 -9.29 -8.05 4.51
CA ARG A 138 -9.21 -8.77 3.24
C ARG A 138 -10.54 -8.80 2.49
N SER A 139 -11.68 -8.74 3.18
CA SER A 139 -12.99 -8.74 2.53
C SER A 139 -13.18 -7.51 1.63
N ARG A 140 -12.52 -6.41 1.95
CA ARG A 140 -12.56 -5.19 1.11
C ARG A 140 -11.60 -5.24 -0.08
N LEU A 141 -10.73 -6.25 -0.12
CA LEU A 141 -9.74 -6.44 -1.17
C LEU A 141 -10.05 -7.67 -2.02
N GLU A 142 -11.30 -8.11 -2.05
CA GLU A 142 -11.73 -9.25 -2.87
C GLU A 142 -11.33 -9.05 -4.33
N GLY A 143 -10.85 -10.12 -4.95
CA GLY A 143 -10.36 -10.08 -6.31
C GLY A 143 -8.89 -9.70 -6.45
N HIS A 144 -8.24 -9.28 -5.36
CA HIS A 144 -6.82 -8.97 -5.32
C HIS A 144 -6.06 -10.01 -4.49
N ALA A 145 -4.84 -10.32 -4.91
CA ALA A 145 -3.92 -11.10 -4.08
C ALA A 145 -3.47 -10.22 -2.91
N VAL A 146 -3.50 -10.76 -1.70
CA VAL A 146 -3.12 -10.05 -0.48
C VAL A 146 -2.06 -10.85 0.24
N HIS A 147 -0.96 -10.17 0.60
CA HIS A 147 0.12 -10.76 1.37
C HIS A 147 0.45 -9.89 2.57
N SER A 148 0.63 -10.51 3.72
CA SER A 148 1.12 -9.85 4.93
C SER A 148 2.22 -10.71 5.55
N LEU A 149 3.23 -10.06 6.14
CA LEU A 149 4.33 -10.79 6.77
C LEU A 149 3.92 -11.35 8.13
N ILE A 150 3.12 -10.58 8.88
CA ILE A 150 2.66 -10.96 10.22
C ILE A 150 1.15 -10.80 10.27
N ALA A 151 0.45 -11.81 10.75
CA ALA A 151 -0.99 -11.76 10.92
C ALA A 151 -1.35 -11.98 12.39
N TYR A 152 -2.20 -11.13 12.91
CA TYR A 152 -2.79 -11.26 14.25
C TYR A 152 -4.24 -11.70 14.11
N GLY A 153 -4.56 -12.88 14.60
CA GLY A 153 -5.87 -13.50 14.38
C GLY A 153 -6.97 -13.00 15.31
N SER A 154 -6.62 -12.38 16.40
CA SER A 154 -7.62 -11.91 17.38
C SER A 154 -7.03 -10.89 18.34
#